data_5d9867a018e1fd84ef756ff053e6ea47
#
_entry.id   5d9867a018e1fd84ef756ff053e6ea47
#
_cell.length_a   1.000
_cell.length_b   1.000
_cell.length_c   1.000
_cell.angle_alpha   90.00
_cell.angle_beta   90.00
_cell.angle_gamma   90.00
#
_symmetry.space_group_name_H-M   'P 1'
#
loop_
_entity.id
_entity.type
_entity.pdbx_description
1 polymer ?
#
loop_
_entity_poly.entity_id
_entity_poly.type
_entity_poly.pdbx_seq_one_letter_code
_entity_poly.pdbx_strand_id
1 'polypeptide(L)'
;VIWCQGFSEPNAGSDLASLRTAAGRQGDGSWLVNGQKIWTSYATMAQWCFLLARTSRGERKQQGLTIFLVPMSSPGIEVRPIPSMLGPHHLNEVFFTDLRVTEADVLGRVDDGWSIVQEVLSFERVGIARYARSERILSRLAEYLPGDDHPEAGALRATHARLMVKARTARLMNYRAIASSTTADIPGGVSTARL
;
A
#
# COMPACT_ATOMS: atom_id res chain seq x y z
N VAL A 1 -0.11 13.94 -11.29
CA VAL A 1 1.11 13.18 -10.97
C VAL A 1 0.68 11.90 -10.27
N ILE A 2 1.15 10.76 -10.77
CA ILE A 2 0.89 9.42 -10.20
C ILE A 2 2.14 8.99 -9.44
N TRP A 3 1.93 8.48 -8.23
CA TRP A 3 2.97 7.92 -7.37
C TRP A 3 2.78 6.42 -7.22
N CYS A 4 3.88 5.68 -7.14
CA CYS A 4 3.87 4.29 -6.71
C CYS A 4 4.63 4.12 -5.38
N GLN A 5 4.35 3.02 -4.68
CA GLN A 5 5.01 2.69 -3.40
C GLN A 5 5.99 1.54 -3.61
N GLY A 6 7.27 1.80 -3.46
CA GLY A 6 8.34 0.80 -3.47
C GLY A 6 8.58 0.25 -2.06
N PHE A 7 7.68 -0.58 -1.53
CA PHE A 7 7.73 -1.11 -0.16
C PHE A 7 8.05 -2.60 -0.12
N SER A 8 7.07 -3.43 -0.50
CA SER A 8 7.17 -4.89 -0.39
C SER A 8 8.28 -5.47 -1.26
N GLU A 9 8.91 -6.53 -0.77
CA GLU A 9 9.89 -7.33 -1.49
C GLU A 9 9.43 -8.78 -1.55
N PRO A 10 9.99 -9.64 -2.40
CA PRO A 10 9.60 -11.06 -2.47
C PRO A 10 9.58 -11.77 -1.11
N ASN A 11 10.49 -11.39 -0.22
CA ASN A 11 10.61 -11.99 1.13
C ASN A 11 10.27 -11.02 2.27
N ALA A 12 9.73 -9.84 1.98
CA ALA A 12 9.39 -8.81 2.98
C ALA A 12 8.08 -8.10 2.62
N GLY A 13 6.96 -8.72 2.95
CA GLY A 13 5.61 -8.18 2.81
C GLY A 13 5.02 -7.80 4.17
N SER A 14 4.38 -8.75 4.87
CA SER A 14 3.86 -8.51 6.23
C SER A 14 4.96 -8.13 7.22
N ASP A 15 6.15 -8.70 7.07
CA ASP A 15 7.36 -8.30 7.79
C ASP A 15 8.18 -7.31 6.96
N LEU A 16 7.60 -6.15 6.69
CA LEU A 16 8.20 -5.11 5.84
C LEU A 16 9.57 -4.65 6.35
N ALA A 17 9.76 -4.58 7.67
CA ALA A 17 11.03 -4.18 8.26
C ALA A 17 12.21 -5.11 7.93
N SER A 18 11.95 -6.31 7.40
CA SER A 18 12.98 -7.25 6.95
C SER A 18 13.45 -7.00 5.51
N LEU A 19 13.07 -5.91 4.90
CA LEU A 19 13.47 -5.53 3.54
C LEU A 19 14.99 -5.50 3.37
N ARG A 20 15.44 -5.81 2.14
CA ARG A 20 16.85 -5.95 1.77
C ARG A 20 17.34 -4.95 0.73
N THR A 21 16.42 -4.24 0.04
CA THR A 21 16.81 -3.13 -0.86
C THR A 21 17.73 -2.19 -0.08
N ALA A 22 18.98 -2.10 -0.48
CA ALA A 22 20.02 -1.38 0.24
C ALA A 22 20.36 -0.08 -0.46
N ALA A 23 20.61 0.97 0.30
CA ALA A 23 21.15 2.24 -0.15
C ALA A 23 22.55 2.41 0.46
N GLY A 24 23.58 2.09 -0.33
CA GLY A 24 24.98 2.19 0.09
C GLY A 24 25.49 3.61 -0.06
N ARG A 25 25.95 4.23 1.05
CA ARG A 25 26.50 5.59 1.03
C ARG A 25 27.80 5.65 0.26
N GLN A 26 27.94 6.64 -0.59
CA GLN A 26 29.14 6.90 -1.40
C GLN A 26 30.03 7.98 -0.77
N GLY A 27 31.27 8.06 -1.21
CA GLY A 27 32.24 9.02 -0.69
C GLY A 27 31.89 10.50 -0.95
N ASP A 28 31.01 10.75 -1.91
CA ASP A 28 30.49 12.09 -2.23
C ASP A 28 29.20 12.46 -1.48
N GLY A 29 28.77 11.60 -0.55
CA GLY A 29 27.58 11.80 0.26
C GLY A 29 26.25 11.33 -0.38
N SER A 30 26.28 10.88 -1.64
CA SER A 30 25.11 10.24 -2.29
C SER A 30 24.95 8.79 -1.84
N TRP A 31 23.89 8.12 -2.31
CA TRP A 31 23.68 6.69 -2.14
C TRP A 31 23.47 6.00 -3.48
N LEU A 32 23.90 4.76 -3.58
CA LEU A 32 23.52 3.84 -4.65
C LEU A 32 22.54 2.83 -4.09
N VAL A 33 21.35 2.80 -4.69
CA VAL A 33 20.27 1.90 -4.28
C VAL A 33 20.26 0.67 -5.17
N ASN A 34 20.30 -0.50 -4.54
CA ASN A 34 20.23 -1.81 -5.18
C ASN A 34 19.19 -2.69 -4.50
N GLY A 35 18.32 -3.32 -5.29
CA GLY A 35 17.30 -4.21 -4.77
C GLY A 35 16.12 -4.42 -5.70
N GLN A 36 15.06 -5.04 -5.15
CA GLN A 36 13.85 -5.36 -5.88
C GLN A 36 12.63 -5.08 -5.01
N LYS A 37 11.63 -4.45 -5.59
CA LYS A 37 10.29 -4.30 -5.01
C LYS A 37 9.29 -5.11 -5.82
N ILE A 38 8.24 -5.60 -5.16
CA ILE A 38 7.19 -6.40 -5.80
C ILE A 38 5.79 -5.92 -5.37
N TRP A 39 4.79 -6.27 -6.15
CA TRP A 39 3.39 -5.86 -5.96
C TRP A 39 3.19 -4.34 -6.02
N THR A 40 4.10 -3.63 -6.68
CA THR A 40 4.05 -2.18 -6.81
C THR A 40 2.94 -1.78 -7.78
N SER A 41 1.85 -1.24 -7.22
CA SER A 41 0.69 -0.83 -8.03
C SER A 41 1.04 0.34 -8.93
N TYR A 42 0.63 0.24 -10.20
CA TYR A 42 0.74 1.30 -11.21
C TYR A 42 2.15 1.81 -11.50
N ALA A 43 3.21 1.07 -11.18
CA ALA A 43 4.59 1.51 -11.40
C ALA A 43 4.90 1.86 -12.87
N THR A 44 4.25 1.18 -13.84
CA THR A 44 4.37 1.49 -15.27
C THR A 44 3.80 2.86 -15.67
N MET A 45 2.93 3.45 -14.86
CA MET A 45 2.28 4.73 -15.12
C MET A 45 2.73 5.83 -14.15
N ALA A 46 3.45 5.47 -13.10
CA ALA A 46 3.91 6.39 -12.08
C ALA A 46 5.05 7.28 -12.60
N GLN A 47 5.02 8.55 -12.22
CA GLN A 47 6.12 9.48 -12.42
C GLN A 47 7.11 9.46 -11.26
N TRP A 48 6.65 9.08 -10.07
CA TRP A 48 7.44 9.08 -8.84
C TRP A 48 7.27 7.78 -8.06
N CYS A 49 8.34 7.36 -7.41
CA CYS A 49 8.34 6.26 -6.47
C CYS A 49 8.62 6.75 -5.05
N PHE A 50 7.77 6.36 -4.13
CA PHE A 50 7.98 6.46 -2.68
C PHE A 50 8.73 5.22 -2.25
N LEU A 51 10.07 5.29 -2.26
CA LEU A 51 10.96 4.14 -2.12
C LEU A 51 11.48 3.99 -0.69
N LEU A 52 11.19 2.86 -0.06
CA LEU A 52 11.78 2.47 1.22
C LEU A 52 13.01 1.58 1.00
N ALA A 53 14.15 2.03 1.50
CA ALA A 53 15.43 1.30 1.41
C ALA A 53 16.18 1.29 2.75
N ARG A 54 17.12 0.37 2.89
CA ARG A 54 17.97 0.24 4.06
C ARG A 54 19.26 1.02 3.87
N THR A 55 19.46 2.05 4.67
CA THR A 55 20.64 2.91 4.69
C THR A 55 21.67 2.50 5.72
N SER A 56 21.21 1.88 6.82
CA SER A 56 22.11 1.35 7.86
C SER A 56 21.50 0.13 8.56
N ARG A 57 22.22 -0.44 9.52
CA ARG A 57 21.73 -1.53 10.38
C ARG A 57 21.78 -1.08 11.83
N GLY A 58 20.70 -1.30 12.58
CA GLY A 58 20.63 -1.10 14.01
C GLY A 58 20.31 -2.41 14.74
N GLU A 59 20.09 -2.31 16.04
CA GLU A 59 19.70 -3.47 16.88
C GLU A 59 18.35 -4.07 16.48
N ARG A 60 17.43 -3.24 16.03
CA ARG A 60 16.11 -3.66 15.54
C ARG A 60 16.03 -3.49 14.03
N LYS A 61 15.31 -4.39 13.37
CA LYS A 61 15.13 -4.38 11.92
C LYS A 61 14.40 -3.13 11.38
N GLN A 62 13.67 -2.41 12.23
CA GLN A 62 13.01 -1.15 11.89
C GLN A 62 13.98 0.03 11.83
N GLN A 63 15.13 -0.06 12.45
CA GLN A 63 16.17 0.97 12.42
C GLN A 63 16.96 0.92 11.11
N GLY A 64 17.49 2.07 10.69
CA GLY A 64 18.31 2.17 9.49
C GLY A 64 17.53 2.07 8.19
N LEU A 65 16.26 2.46 8.19
CA LEU A 65 15.41 2.56 7.02
C LEU A 65 15.21 4.02 6.65
N THR A 66 15.29 4.32 5.36
CA THR A 66 15.11 5.68 4.82
C THR A 66 14.12 5.64 3.67
N ILE A 67 13.36 6.71 3.52
CA ILE A 67 12.49 6.90 2.37
C ILE A 67 13.13 7.87 1.40
N PHE A 68 13.15 7.49 0.14
CA PHE A 68 13.57 8.31 -0.98
C PHE A 68 12.39 8.59 -1.91
N LEU A 69 12.28 9.83 -2.36
CA LEU A 69 11.34 10.25 -3.40
C LEU A 69 12.09 10.24 -4.73
N VAL A 70 11.79 9.27 -5.59
CA VAL A 70 12.59 9.00 -6.78
C VAL A 70 11.74 9.16 -8.04
N PRO A 71 12.20 9.94 -9.04
CA PRO A 71 11.57 9.95 -10.36
C PRO A 71 11.66 8.56 -11.01
N MET A 72 10.56 8.02 -11.51
CA MET A 72 10.55 6.70 -12.17
C MET A 72 11.35 6.66 -13.47
N SER A 73 11.68 7.83 -14.03
CA SER A 73 12.57 7.97 -15.19
C SER A 73 14.06 7.95 -14.85
N SER A 74 14.43 7.82 -13.56
CA SER A 74 15.82 7.79 -13.15
C SER A 74 16.56 6.59 -13.72
N PRO A 75 17.82 6.75 -14.17
CA PRO A 75 18.65 5.62 -14.58
C PRO A 75 18.77 4.56 -13.47
N GLY A 76 18.77 3.28 -13.85
CA GLY A 76 18.86 2.18 -12.90
C GLY A 76 17.51 1.67 -12.37
N ILE A 77 16.38 2.16 -12.89
CA ILE A 77 15.05 1.64 -12.58
C ILE A 77 14.53 0.82 -13.77
N GLU A 78 14.15 -0.42 -13.50
CA GLU A 78 13.47 -1.29 -14.47
C GLU A 78 12.14 -1.74 -13.87
N VAL A 79 11.05 -1.61 -14.63
CA VAL A 79 9.69 -2.02 -14.23
C VAL A 79 9.26 -3.21 -15.08
N ARG A 80 8.86 -4.29 -14.44
CA ARG A 80 8.31 -5.50 -15.08
C ARG A 80 6.87 -5.73 -14.62
N PRO A 81 5.89 -5.65 -15.54
CA PRO A 81 4.50 -5.94 -15.22
C PRO A 81 4.29 -7.39 -14.76
N ILE A 82 3.49 -7.57 -13.71
CA ILE A 82 3.02 -8.88 -13.26
C ILE A 82 1.63 -9.11 -13.85
N PRO A 83 1.45 -10.12 -14.72
CA PRO A 83 0.13 -10.47 -15.24
C PRO A 83 -0.83 -10.83 -14.11
N SER A 84 -2.01 -10.24 -14.12
CA SER A 84 -3.05 -10.50 -13.12
C SER A 84 -4.43 -10.51 -13.78
N MET A 85 -5.44 -11.00 -13.05
CA MET A 85 -6.84 -10.95 -13.51
C MET A 85 -7.36 -9.52 -13.70
N LEU A 86 -6.69 -8.51 -13.15
CA LEU A 86 -7.03 -7.09 -13.30
C LEU A 86 -6.32 -6.43 -14.50
N GLY A 87 -5.55 -7.20 -15.25
CA GLY A 87 -4.77 -6.71 -16.40
C GLY A 87 -3.28 -6.55 -16.11
N PRO A 88 -2.49 -6.25 -17.15
CA PRO A 88 -1.02 -6.31 -17.09
C PRO A 88 -0.36 -5.13 -16.37
N HIS A 89 -1.08 -4.03 -16.13
CA HIS A 89 -0.46 -2.80 -15.58
C HIS A 89 -0.78 -2.52 -14.11
N HIS A 90 -1.53 -3.40 -13.47
CA HIS A 90 -1.98 -3.16 -12.10
C HIS A 90 -0.87 -3.39 -11.08
N LEU A 91 -0.16 -4.51 -11.20
CA LEU A 91 0.91 -4.92 -10.29
C LEU A 91 2.23 -5.06 -11.04
N ASN A 92 3.33 -4.71 -10.38
CA ASN A 92 4.64 -4.72 -11.01
C ASN A 92 5.72 -5.17 -10.04
N GLU A 93 6.80 -5.72 -10.60
CA GLU A 93 8.12 -5.76 -9.99
C GLU A 93 8.88 -4.50 -10.40
N VAL A 94 9.67 -3.96 -9.50
CA VAL A 94 10.55 -2.82 -9.77
C VAL A 94 11.94 -3.17 -9.29
N PHE A 95 12.89 -3.14 -10.21
CA PHE A 95 14.30 -3.43 -9.93
C PHE A 95 15.07 -2.12 -9.87
N PHE A 96 15.97 -2.04 -8.92
CA PHE A 96 16.89 -0.92 -8.75
C PHE A 96 18.31 -1.46 -8.87
N THR A 97 19.09 -0.89 -9.83
CA THR A 97 20.47 -1.25 -10.07
C THR A 97 21.28 0.03 -10.13
N ASP A 98 22.13 0.23 -9.13
CA ASP A 98 22.96 1.42 -8.94
C ASP A 98 22.19 2.74 -9.11
N LEU A 99 20.92 2.75 -8.68
CA LEU A 99 20.10 3.95 -8.69
C LEU A 99 20.72 4.99 -7.76
N ARG A 100 21.15 6.10 -8.33
CA ARG A 100 21.78 7.19 -7.57
C ARG A 100 20.72 8.09 -6.97
N VAL A 101 20.78 8.30 -5.67
CA VAL A 101 19.95 9.24 -4.90
C VAL A 101 20.82 10.10 -4.00
N THR A 102 20.32 11.27 -3.65
CA THR A 102 21.02 12.29 -2.86
C THR A 102 20.22 12.65 -1.60
N GLU A 103 20.74 13.51 -0.77
CA GLU A 103 20.05 14.02 0.41
C GLU A 103 18.77 14.80 0.05
N ALA A 104 18.74 15.42 -1.13
CA ALA A 104 17.55 16.12 -1.63
C ALA A 104 16.38 15.18 -1.94
N ASP A 105 16.65 13.90 -2.16
CA ASP A 105 15.64 12.88 -2.43
C ASP A 105 15.10 12.24 -1.14
N VAL A 106 15.68 12.54 0.03
CA VAL A 106 15.29 11.95 1.31
C VAL A 106 14.00 12.62 1.83
N LEU A 107 13.00 11.82 2.13
CA LEU A 107 11.83 12.28 2.87
C LEU A 107 12.04 12.10 4.37
N GLY A 108 12.03 13.21 5.10
CA GLY A 108 12.30 13.23 6.54
C GLY A 108 13.78 13.17 6.85
N ARG A 109 14.21 12.22 7.66
CA ARG A 109 15.61 12.03 8.09
C ARG A 109 16.13 10.68 7.62
N VAL A 110 17.42 10.63 7.35
CA VAL A 110 18.13 9.36 7.12
C VAL A 110 17.97 8.45 8.34
N ASP A 111 17.70 7.17 8.11
CA ASP A 111 17.49 6.13 9.12
C ASP A 111 16.19 6.23 9.94
N ASP A 112 15.31 7.21 9.67
CA ASP A 112 14.02 7.42 10.36
C ASP A 112 12.79 7.14 9.45
N GLY A 113 12.99 6.45 8.35
CA GLY A 113 11.92 6.16 7.40
C GLY A 113 10.81 5.25 7.97
N TRP A 114 11.08 4.49 9.03
CA TRP A 114 10.07 3.60 9.61
C TRP A 114 8.89 4.36 10.24
N SER A 115 9.15 5.47 10.91
CA SER A 115 8.11 6.32 11.50
C SER A 115 7.16 6.84 10.42
N ILE A 116 7.71 7.29 9.30
CA ILE A 116 6.95 7.79 8.16
C ILE A 116 6.11 6.66 7.51
N VAL A 117 6.70 5.46 7.34
CA VAL A 117 5.97 4.28 6.82
C VAL A 117 4.78 3.94 7.70
N GLN A 118 4.95 3.95 9.03
CA GLN A 118 3.86 3.66 9.97
C GLN A 118 2.72 4.69 9.82
N GLU A 119 3.05 5.95 9.68
CA GLU A 119 2.07 7.01 9.47
C GLU A 119 1.32 6.83 8.14
N VAL A 120 2.03 6.66 7.03
CA VAL A 120 1.44 6.43 5.71
C VAL A 120 0.53 5.20 5.71
N LEU A 121 0.99 4.08 6.25
CA LEU A 121 0.20 2.85 6.31
C LEU A 121 -1.01 2.99 7.24
N SER A 122 -0.97 3.85 8.25
CA SER A 122 -2.12 4.12 9.11
C SER A 122 -3.24 4.82 8.35
N PHE A 123 -2.92 5.80 7.50
CA PHE A 123 -3.88 6.47 6.62
C PHE A 123 -4.39 5.53 5.52
N GLU A 124 -3.53 4.71 4.93
CA GLU A 124 -3.93 3.76 3.88
C GLU A 124 -4.90 2.69 4.38
N ARG A 125 -4.84 2.34 5.66
CA ARG A 125 -5.76 1.38 6.30
C ARG A 125 -7.19 1.89 6.37
N VAL A 126 -7.43 3.18 6.29
CA VAL A 126 -8.77 3.75 6.19
C VAL A 126 -9.34 3.47 4.81
N GLY A 127 -10.07 2.38 4.69
CA GLY A 127 -10.51 1.80 3.41
C GLY A 127 -11.77 2.45 2.83
N ILE A 128 -11.91 3.79 2.85
CA ILE A 128 -13.12 4.51 2.40
C ILE A 128 -13.54 4.08 0.99
N ALA A 129 -12.63 4.05 0.04
CA ALA A 129 -12.92 3.69 -1.33
C ALA A 129 -13.43 2.24 -1.46
N ARG A 130 -12.96 1.34 -0.61
CA ARG A 130 -13.29 -0.09 -0.65
C ARG A 130 -14.73 -0.33 -0.21
N TYR A 131 -15.13 0.16 0.96
CA TYR A 131 -16.51 -0.05 1.43
C TYR A 131 -17.52 0.74 0.60
N ALA A 132 -17.21 1.96 0.17
CA ALA A 132 -18.10 2.76 -0.66
C ALA A 132 -18.37 2.09 -2.02
N ARG A 133 -17.33 1.49 -2.63
CA ARG A 133 -17.49 0.68 -3.84
C ARG A 133 -18.39 -0.53 -3.60
N SER A 134 -18.17 -1.26 -2.51
CA SER A 134 -18.96 -2.45 -2.15
C SER A 134 -20.41 -2.08 -1.90
N GLU A 135 -20.70 -1.05 -1.12
CA GLU A 135 -22.06 -0.56 -0.89
C GLU A 135 -22.77 -0.18 -2.20
N ARG A 136 -22.08 0.53 -3.10
CA ARG A 136 -22.65 0.93 -4.39
C ARG A 136 -22.97 -0.28 -5.27
N ILE A 137 -22.07 -1.28 -5.33
CA ILE A 137 -22.31 -2.51 -6.09
C ILE A 137 -23.51 -3.27 -5.51
N LEU A 138 -23.55 -3.45 -4.20
CA LEU A 138 -24.63 -4.15 -3.52
C LEU A 138 -25.98 -3.42 -3.67
N SER A 139 -25.98 -2.08 -3.59
CA SER A 139 -27.21 -1.31 -3.82
C SER A 139 -27.77 -1.51 -5.23
N ARG A 140 -26.89 -1.53 -6.24
CA ARG A 140 -27.32 -1.84 -7.61
C ARG A 140 -27.78 -3.28 -7.78
N LEU A 141 -27.08 -4.23 -7.13
CA LEU A 141 -27.45 -5.65 -7.21
C LEU A 141 -28.86 -5.89 -6.67
N ALA A 142 -29.33 -5.09 -5.73
CA ALA A 142 -30.69 -5.21 -5.20
C ALA A 142 -31.78 -5.11 -6.29
N GLU A 143 -31.53 -4.34 -7.35
CA GLU A 143 -32.47 -4.17 -8.48
C GLU A 143 -32.56 -5.40 -9.39
N TYR A 144 -31.58 -6.29 -9.30
CA TYR A 144 -31.48 -7.53 -10.09
C TYR A 144 -31.80 -8.78 -9.30
N LEU A 145 -32.19 -8.65 -8.02
CA LEU A 145 -32.64 -9.82 -7.25
C LEU A 145 -33.93 -10.37 -7.82
N PRO A 146 -34.06 -11.68 -7.92
CA PRO A 146 -35.24 -12.32 -8.52
C PRO A 146 -36.53 -12.07 -7.70
N GLY A 147 -37.68 -12.15 -8.36
CA GLY A 147 -39.00 -12.10 -7.74
C GLY A 147 -39.24 -13.27 -6.78
N ASP A 148 -40.33 -13.21 -6.02
CA ASP A 148 -40.65 -14.18 -4.96
C ASP A 148 -40.94 -15.57 -5.50
N ASP A 149 -41.29 -15.68 -6.77
CA ASP A 149 -41.59 -16.92 -7.51
C ASP A 149 -40.30 -17.72 -7.86
N HIS A 150 -39.13 -17.11 -7.75
CA HIS A 150 -37.86 -17.80 -8.03
C HIS A 150 -37.48 -18.71 -6.85
N PRO A 151 -37.12 -19.98 -7.08
CA PRO A 151 -36.86 -20.95 -6.00
C PRO A 151 -35.69 -20.52 -5.05
N GLU A 152 -34.74 -19.73 -5.52
CA GLU A 152 -33.60 -19.26 -4.73
C GLU A 152 -33.77 -17.82 -4.20
N ALA A 153 -34.89 -17.15 -4.44
CA ALA A 153 -35.07 -15.74 -4.08
C ALA A 153 -34.76 -15.45 -2.60
N GLY A 154 -35.28 -16.29 -1.69
CA GLY A 154 -35.04 -16.14 -0.25
C GLY A 154 -33.56 -16.25 0.12
N ALA A 155 -32.85 -17.22 -0.42
CA ALA A 155 -31.39 -17.41 -0.16
C ALA A 155 -30.55 -16.28 -0.72
N LEU A 156 -30.87 -15.80 -1.92
CA LEU A 156 -30.16 -14.67 -2.56
C LEU A 156 -30.38 -13.37 -1.80
N ARG A 157 -31.61 -13.07 -1.37
CA ARG A 157 -31.94 -11.90 -0.55
C ARG A 157 -31.25 -11.95 0.82
N ALA A 158 -31.24 -13.12 1.48
CA ALA A 158 -30.54 -13.29 2.75
C ALA A 158 -29.03 -13.08 2.60
N THR A 159 -28.44 -13.55 1.50
CA THR A 159 -27.03 -13.36 1.18
C THR A 159 -26.73 -11.88 0.92
N HIS A 160 -27.54 -11.21 0.10
CA HIS A 160 -27.43 -9.78 -0.16
C HIS A 160 -27.53 -8.97 1.14
N ALA A 161 -28.48 -9.25 2.01
CA ALA A 161 -28.62 -8.58 3.30
C ALA A 161 -27.38 -8.75 4.19
N ARG A 162 -26.83 -9.96 4.27
CA ARG A 162 -25.58 -10.22 5.00
C ARG A 162 -24.40 -9.41 4.46
N LEU A 163 -24.27 -9.32 3.14
CA LEU A 163 -23.21 -8.54 2.50
C LEU A 163 -23.40 -7.05 2.74
N MET A 164 -24.63 -6.53 2.70
CA MET A 164 -24.93 -5.14 3.05
C MET A 164 -24.58 -4.81 4.51
N VAL A 165 -24.87 -5.72 5.45
CA VAL A 165 -24.47 -5.56 6.85
C VAL A 165 -22.96 -5.47 6.95
N LYS A 166 -22.22 -6.38 6.31
CA LYS A 166 -20.75 -6.34 6.31
C LYS A 166 -20.19 -5.02 5.74
N ALA A 167 -20.71 -4.55 4.61
CA ALA A 167 -20.27 -3.31 3.99
C ALA A 167 -20.54 -2.09 4.91
N ARG A 168 -21.71 -2.02 5.54
CA ARG A 168 -22.07 -0.98 6.50
C ARG A 168 -21.22 -1.05 7.78
N THR A 169 -20.93 -2.24 8.27
CA THR A 169 -20.02 -2.43 9.41
C THR A 169 -18.61 -1.91 9.07
N ALA A 170 -18.09 -2.25 7.89
CA ALA A 170 -16.81 -1.72 7.42
C ALA A 170 -16.80 -0.18 7.38
N ARG A 171 -17.87 0.45 6.91
CA ARG A 171 -18.03 1.92 6.94
C ARG A 171 -17.96 2.47 8.36
N LEU A 172 -18.72 1.90 9.29
CA LEU A 172 -18.73 2.36 10.69
C LEU A 172 -17.36 2.20 11.36
N MET A 173 -16.65 1.09 11.07
CA MET A 173 -15.29 0.89 11.57
C MET A 173 -14.31 1.92 11.01
N ASN A 174 -14.42 2.29 9.74
CA ASN A 174 -13.62 3.37 9.15
C ASN A 174 -13.93 4.73 9.78
N TYR A 175 -15.20 5.05 10.01
CA TYR A 175 -15.59 6.29 10.71
C TYR A 175 -15.04 6.34 12.13
N ARG A 176 -15.09 5.22 12.85
CA ARG A 176 -14.48 5.09 14.18
C ARG A 176 -12.97 5.32 14.15
N ALA A 177 -12.27 4.73 13.16
CA ALA A 177 -10.83 4.92 13.01
C ALA A 177 -10.48 6.39 12.74
N ILE A 178 -11.23 7.07 11.86
CA ILE A 178 -11.04 8.49 11.57
C ILE A 178 -11.30 9.34 12.82
N ALA A 179 -12.41 9.10 13.51
CA ALA A 179 -12.75 9.84 14.72
C ALA A 179 -11.69 9.65 15.82
N SER A 180 -11.14 8.46 15.96
CA SER A 180 -10.06 8.18 16.93
C SER A 180 -8.74 8.86 16.57
N SER A 181 -8.45 9.08 15.29
CA SER A 181 -7.22 9.74 14.83
C SER A 181 -7.22 11.25 15.08
N THR A 182 -8.40 11.87 15.22
CA THR A 182 -8.54 13.29 15.54
C THR A 182 -8.39 13.60 17.03
N THR A 183 -8.40 12.59 17.90
CA THR A 183 -8.32 12.72 19.37
C THR A 183 -7.02 12.16 19.94
N ALA A 184 -5.86 12.41 19.32
CA ALA A 184 -4.52 12.04 19.77
C ALA A 184 -4.45 10.63 20.43
N ASP A 185 -3.80 9.73 19.82
CA ASP A 185 -3.52 8.32 20.08
C ASP A 185 -4.27 7.39 19.13
N ILE A 186 -3.63 7.13 17.97
CA ILE A 186 -3.96 5.95 17.19
C ILE A 186 -3.33 4.77 17.94
N PRO A 187 -4.10 3.97 18.69
CA PRO A 187 -3.54 2.73 19.21
C PRO A 187 -3.14 1.86 18.02
N GLY A 188 -1.90 1.39 18.06
CA GLY A 188 -1.28 0.67 16.95
C GLY A 188 -2.20 -0.30 16.23
N GLY A 189 -2.37 -0.04 14.96
CA GLY A 189 -2.56 -1.04 13.94
C GLY A 189 -3.75 -1.97 13.99
N VAL A 190 -4.90 -1.59 14.47
CA VAL A 190 -6.02 -2.53 14.60
C VAL A 190 -6.98 -2.47 13.42
N SER A 191 -6.97 -3.55 12.66
CA SER A 191 -8.13 -4.25 12.04
C SER A 191 -9.23 -3.48 11.31
N THR A 192 -9.02 -2.30 10.75
CA THR A 192 -10.05 -1.65 9.91
C THR A 192 -10.13 -2.18 8.47
N ALA A 193 -9.18 -2.99 8.06
CA ALA A 193 -9.02 -3.35 6.65
C ALA A 193 -9.43 -4.78 6.26
N ARG A 194 -9.90 -5.62 7.19
CA ARG A 194 -10.23 -7.02 6.89
C ARG A 194 -11.63 -7.40 7.38
N LEU A 195 -12.62 -7.02 6.65
CA LEU A 195 -13.94 -7.65 6.62
C LEU A 195 -14.24 -8.14 5.22
#